data_1c4ebc2ac93c743d80ed85d56b7dab99
#
_entry.id   1c4ebc2ac93c743d80ed85d56b7dab99
#
_cell.length_a   1.000
_cell.length_b   1.000
_cell.length_c   1.000
_cell.angle_alpha   90.00
_cell.angle_beta   90.00
_cell.angle_gamma   90.00
#
_symmetry.space_group_name_H-M   'P 1'
#
loop_
_entity.id
_entity.type
_entity.pdbx_description
1 polymer ?
#
loop_
_entity_poly.entity_id
_entity_poly.type
_entity_poly.pdbx_seq_one_letter_code
_entity_poly.pdbx_strand_id
1 'polypeptide(L)'
;MQERRKVMRTRSLLHGRILFNDRRSVIDCVIRNLSNLGASLEVANVVGIPPAFGLQIDHEAESRRCVAIWYGENRIGVEFRPQRTQPADMQPTDMESTDSQPIDLDPHEAQATAPELEMAAASAHAAPTDVLRGELLALRAALFDVPFGVVLLDAELRAQFINHAFRKMWRLPDSKADAKPAFVSLMYYGCDTRAYDVPAQDLKAYVAKRVAHVKAGNTKPVDLRLTSGEVIRFQGTPLPNGGRILSYTYVTDIVKQADELQVFKTALDHVKEGVSLLDPHLRVQFMNSAARKMWKVSDDVAERKMTYAELVNTTRLTNASGVSEEELDKYIAERITAVRNGDPTPADVNLTDGRTMRLQCAVLPNGGRMMTYTDVTDLVRDAAEQHHFATTDVLTELYNRRHFLELADAEWQRFQRYQRPLSLLIFDIDHFKFINDQLGHDAGDQAIVHVAALASEDKRPTDVLARIGGDEFVMLLPETDIQQAGVVAERLRAKVERTPLGEPGASMRMTVSIGAATATASMPEVMALLKQADEALYRAKFLGRNRVNMANQPPFASHCVAAE
;
A
#
# COMPACT_ATOMS: atom_id res chain seq x y z
N MET A 1 8.89 37.67 -36.21
CA MET A 1 9.20 36.97 -34.94
C MET A 1 10.70 36.94 -34.67
N GLN A 2 11.41 38.04 -34.66
CA GLN A 2 12.87 38.07 -34.50
C GLN A 2 13.40 39.20 -33.63
N GLU A 3 12.65 39.66 -32.62
CA GLU A 3 13.09 40.82 -31.81
C GLU A 3 12.96 40.70 -30.29
N ARG A 4 12.94 39.46 -29.73
CA ARG A 4 12.93 39.26 -28.27
C ARG A 4 14.08 38.41 -27.74
N ARG A 5 15.27 38.40 -28.37
CA ARG A 5 16.46 37.71 -27.90
C ARG A 5 17.65 38.62 -27.68
N LYS A 6 17.55 39.62 -26.81
CA LYS A 6 18.69 40.45 -26.37
C LYS A 6 18.75 40.58 -24.84
N VAL A 7 18.69 39.48 -24.11
CA VAL A 7 19.13 39.49 -22.71
C VAL A 7 20.20 38.36 -22.59
N MET A 8 21.42 38.75 -22.26
CA MET A 8 22.50 37.81 -22.01
C MET A 8 22.05 36.84 -20.91
N ARG A 9 21.91 35.56 -21.25
CA ARG A 9 21.69 34.48 -20.30
C ARG A 9 23.02 33.90 -19.93
N THR A 10 23.47 34.07 -18.71
CA THR A 10 24.66 33.44 -18.18
C THR A 10 24.33 31.99 -17.80
N ARG A 11 25.10 31.01 -18.29
CA ARG A 11 25.03 29.65 -17.80
C ARG A 11 25.51 29.65 -16.35
N SER A 12 24.66 29.24 -15.42
CA SER A 12 24.96 29.15 -14.00
C SER A 12 24.67 27.74 -13.50
N LEU A 13 25.38 27.30 -12.46
CA LEU A 13 25.15 26.08 -11.70
C LEU A 13 24.87 26.50 -10.25
N LEU A 14 23.95 27.44 -10.08
CA LEU A 14 23.54 27.88 -8.75
C LEU A 14 22.49 26.94 -8.20
N HIS A 15 22.54 26.69 -6.91
CA HIS A 15 21.48 25.98 -6.20
C HIS A 15 20.44 26.98 -5.69
N GLY A 16 19.20 26.53 -5.61
CA GLY A 16 18.08 27.32 -5.10
C GLY A 16 16.96 26.44 -4.61
N ARG A 17 15.99 27.07 -3.97
CA ARG A 17 14.79 26.41 -3.42
C ARG A 17 13.54 27.07 -3.91
N ILE A 18 12.60 26.27 -4.41
CA ILE A 18 11.26 26.67 -4.80
C ILE A 18 10.39 26.65 -3.54
N LEU A 19 9.76 27.77 -3.21
CA LEU A 19 8.95 27.97 -2.01
C LEU A 19 7.50 28.24 -2.41
N PHE A 20 6.53 27.48 -1.88
CA PHE A 20 5.11 27.69 -2.10
C PHE A 20 4.29 27.28 -0.88
N ASN A 21 2.96 27.45 -0.89
CA ASN A 21 2.07 27.22 0.24
C ASN A 21 2.55 27.97 1.51
N ASP A 22 2.72 29.30 1.39
CA ASP A 22 3.20 30.17 2.47
C ASP A 22 4.53 29.67 3.10
N ARG A 23 5.45 29.23 2.24
CA ARG A 23 6.77 28.66 2.60
C ARG A 23 6.72 27.32 3.36
N ARG A 24 5.56 26.65 3.41
CA ARG A 24 5.42 25.33 4.04
C ARG A 24 5.89 24.19 3.14
N SER A 25 6.04 24.44 1.84
CA SER A 25 6.53 23.47 0.86
C SER A 25 7.82 23.98 0.23
N VAL A 26 8.85 23.16 0.21
CA VAL A 26 10.19 23.50 -0.30
C VAL A 26 10.65 22.38 -1.25
N ILE A 27 11.11 22.77 -2.44
CA ILE A 27 11.70 21.84 -3.42
C ILE A 27 13.06 22.40 -3.83
N ASP A 28 14.10 21.60 -3.71
CA ASP A 28 15.43 21.95 -4.17
C ASP A 28 15.52 21.96 -5.69
N CYS A 29 16.22 22.95 -6.25
CA CYS A 29 16.41 23.07 -7.69
C CYS A 29 17.81 23.55 -8.05
N VAL A 30 18.22 23.25 -9.28
CA VAL A 30 19.46 23.77 -9.87
C VAL A 30 19.09 24.81 -10.92
N ILE A 31 19.67 26.00 -10.80
CA ILE A 31 19.42 27.11 -11.73
C ILE A 31 20.44 27.00 -12.87
N ARG A 32 19.96 26.62 -14.06
CA ARG A 32 20.79 26.38 -15.25
C ARG A 32 21.08 27.63 -16.07
N ASN A 33 20.12 28.55 -16.08
CA ASN A 33 20.25 29.85 -16.75
C ASN A 33 19.56 30.90 -15.88
N LEU A 34 20.23 32.02 -15.67
CA LEU A 34 19.70 33.14 -14.88
C LEU A 34 19.83 34.44 -15.68
N SER A 35 18.82 35.27 -15.63
CA SER A 35 18.79 36.62 -16.16
C SER A 35 18.00 37.55 -15.24
N ASN A 36 18.01 38.85 -15.48
CA ASN A 36 17.22 39.79 -14.70
C ASN A 36 15.69 39.61 -14.87
N LEU A 37 15.25 38.89 -15.92
CA LEU A 37 13.82 38.72 -16.24
C LEU A 37 13.32 37.31 -15.89
N GLY A 38 14.19 36.34 -15.65
CA GLY A 38 13.76 34.98 -15.38
C GLY A 38 14.90 33.97 -15.33
N ALA A 39 14.54 32.72 -15.08
CA ALA A 39 15.48 31.61 -14.92
C ALA A 39 14.97 30.32 -15.58
N SER A 40 15.89 29.36 -15.80
CA SER A 40 15.56 27.97 -16.07
C SER A 40 16.00 27.11 -14.89
N LEU A 41 15.03 26.47 -14.24
CA LEU A 41 15.20 25.65 -13.06
C LEU A 41 15.17 24.17 -13.46
N GLU A 42 16.09 23.40 -12.96
CA GLU A 42 16.10 21.94 -13.07
C GLU A 42 15.71 21.35 -11.71
N VAL A 43 14.71 20.48 -11.68
CA VAL A 43 14.12 19.87 -10.49
C VAL A 43 14.04 18.35 -10.67
N ALA A 44 14.00 17.60 -9.59
CA ALA A 44 13.86 16.15 -9.66
C ALA A 44 12.52 15.71 -10.28
N ASN A 45 11.46 16.48 -10.01
CA ASN A 45 10.13 16.28 -10.59
C ASN A 45 9.39 17.61 -10.66
N VAL A 46 8.72 17.88 -11.78
CA VAL A 46 7.92 19.11 -11.99
C VAL A 46 6.48 18.97 -11.48
N VAL A 47 6.03 17.75 -11.18
CA VAL A 47 4.66 17.47 -10.72
C VAL A 47 4.45 18.06 -9.34
N GLY A 48 3.36 18.83 -9.18
CA GLY A 48 3.00 19.47 -7.91
C GLY A 48 3.59 20.84 -7.67
N ILE A 49 4.41 21.40 -8.59
CA ILE A 49 4.89 22.77 -8.51
C ILE A 49 3.83 23.71 -9.09
N PRO A 50 3.32 24.67 -8.29
CA PRO A 50 2.26 25.56 -8.74
C PRO A 50 2.78 26.55 -9.81
N PRO A 51 1.90 27.18 -10.60
CA PRO A 51 2.29 28.13 -11.64
C PRO A 51 2.92 29.43 -11.11
N ALA A 52 2.75 29.74 -9.82
CA ALA A 52 3.37 30.88 -9.16
C ALA A 52 3.98 30.46 -7.83
N PHE A 53 5.23 30.82 -7.58
CA PHE A 53 5.98 30.43 -6.38
C PHE A 53 7.11 31.42 -6.08
N GLY A 54 7.72 31.29 -4.90
CA GLY A 54 8.95 32.00 -4.53
C GLY A 54 10.20 31.18 -4.89
N LEU A 55 11.21 31.80 -5.46
CA LEU A 55 12.51 31.21 -5.69
C LEU A 55 13.55 31.83 -4.75
N GLN A 56 14.06 31.04 -3.83
CA GLN A 56 15.21 31.41 -2.99
C GLN A 56 16.46 30.91 -3.67
N ILE A 57 17.35 31.82 -4.06
CA ILE A 57 18.65 31.52 -4.64
C ILE A 57 19.68 31.48 -3.50
N ASP A 58 20.53 30.45 -3.45
CA ASP A 58 21.60 30.40 -2.47
C ASP A 58 22.49 31.63 -2.63
N HIS A 59 22.82 32.30 -1.53
CA HIS A 59 23.54 33.59 -1.42
C HIS A 59 22.70 34.85 -1.65
N GLU A 60 21.39 34.77 -1.92
CA GLU A 60 20.50 35.93 -1.93
C GLU A 60 19.68 35.98 -0.61
N ALA A 61 19.56 37.17 -0.01
CA ALA A 61 18.82 37.33 1.23
C ALA A 61 17.30 37.26 1.03
N GLU A 62 16.80 37.61 -0.16
CA GLU A 62 15.37 37.67 -0.45
C GLU A 62 14.96 36.66 -1.53
N SER A 63 13.77 36.09 -1.37
CA SER A 63 13.18 35.21 -2.37
C SER A 63 12.55 36.02 -3.50
N ARG A 64 12.76 35.59 -4.75
CA ARG A 64 12.17 36.21 -5.94
C ARG A 64 10.80 35.59 -6.24
N ARG A 65 9.79 36.39 -6.53
CA ARG A 65 8.49 35.88 -6.97
C ARG A 65 8.58 35.47 -8.44
N CYS A 66 8.26 34.19 -8.72
CA CYS A 66 8.33 33.58 -10.03
C CYS A 66 6.95 33.17 -10.54
N VAL A 67 6.78 33.27 -11.86
CA VAL A 67 5.66 32.69 -12.58
C VAL A 67 6.24 31.71 -13.60
N ALA A 68 5.77 30.46 -13.59
CA ALA A 68 6.19 29.45 -14.55
C ALA A 68 5.63 29.79 -15.95
N ILE A 69 6.51 29.82 -16.95
CA ILE A 69 6.15 30.08 -18.35
C ILE A 69 6.02 28.79 -19.15
N TRP A 70 6.84 27.79 -18.81
CA TRP A 70 6.78 26.48 -19.42
C TRP A 70 7.29 25.39 -18.46
N TYR A 71 6.79 24.15 -18.64
CA TYR A 71 7.23 22.95 -17.93
C TYR A 71 7.77 21.94 -18.94
N GLY A 72 8.89 21.28 -18.62
CA GLY A 72 9.46 20.13 -19.32
C GLY A 72 9.50 18.93 -18.37
N GLU A 73 10.12 17.83 -18.77
CA GLU A 73 10.20 16.60 -17.94
C GLU A 73 10.78 16.84 -16.54
N ASN A 74 11.91 17.57 -16.46
CA ASN A 74 12.60 17.90 -15.21
C ASN A 74 13.06 19.38 -15.17
N ARG A 75 12.45 20.26 -15.97
CA ARG A 75 12.84 21.67 -16.07
C ARG A 75 11.64 22.60 -16.13
N ILE A 76 11.79 23.77 -15.52
CA ILE A 76 10.77 24.83 -15.49
C ILE A 76 11.44 26.13 -15.94
N GLY A 77 10.82 26.80 -16.91
CA GLY A 77 11.19 28.18 -17.26
C GLY A 77 10.31 29.16 -16.49
N VAL A 78 10.94 30.10 -15.79
CA VAL A 78 10.24 31.07 -14.96
C VAL A 78 10.55 32.51 -15.34
N GLU A 79 9.57 33.40 -15.18
CA GLU A 79 9.67 34.85 -15.27
C GLU A 79 9.61 35.45 -13.86
N PHE A 80 10.51 36.42 -13.58
CA PHE A 80 10.50 37.16 -12.32
C PHE A 80 9.49 38.32 -12.38
N ARG A 81 8.67 38.45 -11.32
CA ARG A 81 7.72 39.53 -11.14
C ARG A 81 8.20 40.47 -10.05
N PRO A 82 8.12 41.81 -10.24
CA PRO A 82 8.48 42.76 -9.20
C PRO A 82 7.55 42.59 -7.98
N GLN A 83 8.13 42.66 -6.78
CA GLN A 83 7.34 42.74 -5.55
C GLN A 83 6.56 44.06 -5.55
N ARG A 84 5.24 44.00 -5.47
CA ARG A 84 4.44 45.16 -5.07
C ARG A 84 4.70 45.37 -3.58
N THR A 85 5.39 46.44 -3.22
CA THR A 85 5.43 46.96 -1.86
C THR A 85 4.01 47.24 -1.40
N GLN A 86 3.50 46.47 -0.48
CA GLN A 86 2.33 46.81 0.32
C GLN A 86 2.76 47.86 1.33
N PRO A 87 1.98 48.97 1.53
CA PRO A 87 2.19 49.82 2.69
C PRO A 87 1.89 49.02 3.96
N ALA A 88 2.79 49.17 4.93
CA ALA A 88 2.69 48.59 6.24
C ALA A 88 1.55 49.19 7.06
N ASP A 89 0.95 48.35 7.88
CA ASP A 89 0.26 48.63 9.13
C ASP A 89 -1.02 49.50 9.13
N MET A 90 -2.16 48.80 9.21
CA MET A 90 -3.21 49.17 10.18
C MET A 90 -3.84 47.90 10.75
N GLN A 91 -3.64 47.66 12.05
CA GLN A 91 -4.36 46.70 12.87
C GLN A 91 -5.83 47.13 13.04
N PRO A 92 -6.77 46.20 13.16
CA PRO A 92 -8.16 46.51 13.46
C PRO A 92 -8.32 46.64 14.99
N THR A 93 -8.75 47.80 15.44
CA THR A 93 -9.39 48.00 16.75
C THR A 93 -10.86 48.35 16.56
N ASP A 94 -11.62 47.58 17.24
CA ASP A 94 -12.97 47.63 17.76
C ASP A 94 -13.99 48.69 17.28
N MET A 95 -15.15 48.12 17.01
CA MET A 95 -16.50 48.66 16.91
C MET A 95 -16.81 49.70 18.01
N GLU A 96 -17.47 50.78 17.58
CA GLU A 96 -18.70 51.20 18.22
C GLU A 96 -19.52 52.11 17.31
N SER A 97 -20.78 51.85 17.27
CA SER A 97 -21.86 52.55 16.61
C SER A 97 -22.11 53.94 17.23
N THR A 98 -22.37 54.97 16.42
CA THR A 98 -23.36 55.99 16.79
C THR A 98 -23.78 56.84 15.57
N ASP A 99 -25.05 56.80 15.36
CA ASP A 99 -26.05 57.77 14.95
C ASP A 99 -25.67 59.01 14.11
N SER A 100 -26.41 59.08 13.02
CA SER A 100 -27.05 60.17 12.28
C SER A 100 -26.82 61.63 12.72
N GLN A 101 -26.42 62.47 11.80
CA GLN A 101 -27.20 63.67 11.42
C GLN A 101 -26.57 64.40 10.22
N PRO A 102 -27.36 65.08 9.39
CA PRO A 102 -26.96 65.70 8.10
C PRO A 102 -26.33 67.08 8.31
N ILE A 103 -25.26 67.33 7.56
CA ILE A 103 -24.61 68.64 7.52
C ILE A 103 -25.14 69.38 6.29
N ASP A 104 -25.80 70.55 6.56
CA ASP A 104 -26.17 71.58 5.62
C ASP A 104 -24.96 72.16 4.85
N LEU A 105 -25.06 72.19 3.55
CA LEU A 105 -24.13 72.92 2.67
C LEU A 105 -24.73 74.23 2.25
N ASP A 106 -24.08 75.28 2.69
CA ASP A 106 -24.31 76.66 2.30
C ASP A 106 -23.95 76.93 0.81
N PRO A 107 -24.76 77.65 0.04
CA PRO A 107 -24.52 77.83 -1.39
C PRO A 107 -23.84 79.22 -1.63
N HIS A 108 -22.51 79.22 -1.74
CA HIS A 108 -21.85 80.33 -2.42
C HIS A 108 -20.45 79.93 -2.96
N GLU A 109 -20.31 80.33 -4.25
CA GLU A 109 -19.09 80.50 -5.03
C GLU A 109 -18.46 79.26 -5.70
N ALA A 110 -18.74 79.16 -7.00
CA ALA A 110 -17.71 79.18 -8.04
C ALA A 110 -18.37 79.34 -9.44
N GLN A 111 -18.22 80.46 -10.01
CA GLN A 111 -18.45 80.75 -11.44
C GLN A 111 -17.38 80.03 -12.26
N ALA A 112 -17.79 78.97 -12.98
CA ALA A 112 -16.98 78.36 -14.03
C ALA A 112 -17.38 78.97 -15.39
N THR A 113 -16.39 79.40 -16.15
CA THR A 113 -16.50 80.14 -17.41
C THR A 113 -17.01 79.26 -18.56
N ALA A 114 -17.80 79.88 -19.46
CA ALA A 114 -18.59 79.28 -20.53
C ALA A 114 -17.91 78.41 -21.60
N PRO A 115 -16.57 78.25 -21.77
CA PRO A 115 -16.00 77.36 -22.80
C PRO A 115 -15.93 75.92 -22.43
N GLU A 116 -16.02 75.54 -21.14
CA GLU A 116 -15.88 74.07 -20.72
C GLU A 116 -17.21 73.33 -20.79
N LEU A 117 -18.33 74.04 -20.84
CA LEU A 117 -19.66 73.41 -20.95
C LEU A 117 -20.03 72.98 -22.38
N GLU A 118 -19.44 73.61 -23.41
CA GLU A 118 -19.66 73.17 -24.79
C GLU A 118 -18.88 71.92 -25.21
N MET A 119 -17.71 71.62 -24.60
CA MET A 119 -16.97 70.41 -24.86
C MET A 119 -17.56 69.19 -24.12
N ALA A 120 -18.21 69.40 -22.99
CA ALA A 120 -18.89 68.31 -22.25
C ALA A 120 -20.27 67.99 -22.89
N ALA A 121 -20.90 68.88 -23.54
CA ALA A 121 -22.19 68.70 -24.25
C ALA A 121 -22.04 68.04 -25.63
N ALA A 122 -20.86 68.11 -26.26
CA ALA A 122 -20.59 67.46 -27.54
C ALA A 122 -20.27 65.96 -27.38
N SER A 123 -19.95 65.49 -26.15
CA SER A 123 -19.71 64.08 -25.84
C SER A 123 -20.99 63.29 -25.46
N ALA A 124 -22.14 63.91 -25.33
CA ALA A 124 -23.37 63.33 -24.79
C ALA A 124 -24.42 62.92 -25.83
N HIS A 125 -24.11 62.96 -27.13
CA HIS A 125 -25.03 62.59 -28.19
C HIS A 125 -24.50 61.57 -29.16
N ALA A 126 -23.86 60.51 -28.63
CA ALA A 126 -23.82 59.25 -29.37
C ALA A 126 -25.23 58.66 -29.30
N ALA A 127 -25.89 58.49 -30.45
CA ALA A 127 -27.21 57.89 -30.52
C ALA A 127 -27.14 56.48 -29.82
N PRO A 128 -28.20 56.07 -29.11
CA PRO A 128 -28.23 54.77 -28.42
C PRO A 128 -27.79 53.60 -29.30
N THR A 129 -27.93 53.70 -30.59
CA THR A 129 -27.48 52.77 -31.63
C THR A 129 -25.95 52.69 -31.76
N ASP A 130 -25.20 53.77 -31.54
CA ASP A 130 -23.72 53.74 -31.67
C ASP A 130 -23.04 53.18 -30.45
N VAL A 131 -23.57 53.38 -29.25
CA VAL A 131 -23.12 52.73 -28.01
C VAL A 131 -23.36 51.24 -28.11
N LEU A 132 -24.56 50.81 -28.50
CA LEU A 132 -24.89 49.40 -28.69
C LEU A 132 -24.01 48.74 -29.76
N ARG A 133 -23.68 49.45 -30.83
CA ARG A 133 -22.80 48.98 -31.90
C ARG A 133 -21.35 48.83 -31.43
N GLY A 134 -20.89 49.74 -30.58
CA GLY A 134 -19.58 49.65 -29.93
C GLY A 134 -19.45 48.45 -29.00
N GLU A 135 -20.46 48.23 -28.15
CA GLU A 135 -20.52 47.09 -27.26
C GLU A 135 -20.57 45.76 -28.04
N LEU A 136 -21.35 45.68 -29.10
CA LEU A 136 -21.45 44.48 -29.95
C LEU A 136 -20.14 44.18 -30.66
N LEU A 137 -19.41 45.21 -31.12
CA LEU A 137 -18.08 45.06 -31.71
C LEU A 137 -17.05 44.56 -30.68
N ALA A 138 -17.06 45.13 -29.48
CA ALA A 138 -16.18 44.71 -28.39
C ALA A 138 -16.46 43.24 -27.95
N LEU A 139 -17.73 42.87 -27.79
CA LEU A 139 -18.13 41.49 -27.48
C LEU A 139 -17.71 40.52 -28.58
N ARG A 140 -17.87 40.90 -29.84
CA ARG A 140 -17.48 40.11 -31.00
C ARG A 140 -15.96 39.91 -31.09
N ALA A 141 -15.17 40.95 -30.80
CA ALA A 141 -13.72 40.88 -30.71
C ALA A 141 -13.28 39.98 -29.55
N ALA A 142 -13.90 40.11 -28.38
CA ALA A 142 -13.61 39.26 -27.22
C ALA A 142 -13.90 37.77 -27.52
N LEU A 143 -15.02 37.46 -28.16
CA LEU A 143 -15.37 36.09 -28.55
C LEU A 143 -14.45 35.53 -29.66
N PHE A 144 -13.84 36.41 -30.48
CA PHE A 144 -12.98 35.96 -31.58
C PHE A 144 -11.68 35.32 -31.08
N ASP A 145 -11.13 35.77 -29.95
CA ASP A 145 -9.84 35.33 -29.41
C ASP A 145 -9.94 34.37 -28.21
N VAL A 146 -11.16 33.90 -27.83
CA VAL A 146 -11.28 32.89 -26.79
C VAL A 146 -10.57 31.59 -27.20
N PRO A 147 -9.96 30.86 -26.24
CA PRO A 147 -9.11 29.70 -26.54
C PRO A 147 -9.87 28.42 -26.96
N PHE A 148 -11.17 28.46 -27.00
CA PHE A 148 -12.04 27.37 -27.43
C PHE A 148 -12.87 27.77 -28.68
N GLY A 149 -13.23 26.78 -29.48
CA GLY A 149 -13.99 27.02 -30.71
C GLY A 149 -15.40 27.48 -30.39
N VAL A 150 -15.83 28.57 -31.05
CA VAL A 150 -17.19 29.11 -30.96
C VAL A 150 -17.77 29.30 -32.36
N VAL A 151 -18.99 28.76 -32.56
CA VAL A 151 -19.78 28.98 -33.76
C VAL A 151 -21.17 29.47 -33.34
N LEU A 152 -21.58 30.62 -33.84
CA LEU A 152 -22.93 31.15 -33.67
C LEU A 152 -23.74 30.83 -34.92
N LEU A 153 -24.87 30.16 -34.75
CA LEU A 153 -25.78 29.78 -35.82
C LEU A 153 -27.11 30.56 -35.67
N ASP A 154 -27.74 30.89 -36.80
CA ASP A 154 -29.13 31.34 -36.82
C ASP A 154 -30.12 30.16 -36.68
N ALA A 155 -31.42 30.45 -36.79
CA ALA A 155 -32.50 29.45 -36.70
C ALA A 155 -32.44 28.40 -37.82
N GLU A 156 -31.92 28.76 -38.98
CA GLU A 156 -31.72 27.94 -40.16
C GLU A 156 -30.39 27.17 -40.10
N LEU A 157 -29.67 27.24 -39.00
CA LEU A 157 -28.35 26.66 -38.76
C LEU A 157 -27.27 27.15 -39.74
N ARG A 158 -27.31 28.42 -40.15
CA ARG A 158 -26.23 29.07 -40.86
C ARG A 158 -25.32 29.82 -39.91
N ALA A 159 -24.02 29.71 -40.12
CA ALA A 159 -23.01 30.35 -39.27
C ALA A 159 -23.08 31.89 -39.44
N GLN A 160 -23.35 32.59 -38.37
CA GLN A 160 -23.28 34.05 -38.29
C GLN A 160 -21.93 34.53 -37.75
N PHE A 161 -21.25 33.68 -36.99
CA PHE A 161 -19.94 33.95 -36.45
C PHE A 161 -19.17 32.63 -36.23
N ILE A 162 -17.89 32.63 -36.60
CA ILE A 162 -16.95 31.54 -36.39
C ILE A 162 -15.65 32.17 -35.87
N ASN A 163 -15.25 31.84 -34.64
CA ASN A 163 -14.07 32.42 -34.04
C ASN A 163 -12.75 31.77 -34.54
N HIS A 164 -11.63 32.40 -34.18
CA HIS A 164 -10.29 31.98 -34.62
C HIS A 164 -9.94 30.57 -34.13
N ALA A 165 -10.26 30.21 -32.88
CA ALA A 165 -9.98 28.89 -32.33
C ALA A 165 -10.70 27.79 -33.10
N PHE A 166 -11.96 27.94 -33.46
CA PHE A 166 -12.68 26.99 -34.30
C PHE A 166 -12.02 26.81 -35.68
N ARG A 167 -11.68 27.95 -36.33
CA ARG A 167 -11.00 27.94 -37.65
C ARG A 167 -9.71 27.14 -37.59
N LYS A 168 -8.91 27.34 -36.53
CA LYS A 168 -7.67 26.63 -36.29
C LYS A 168 -7.88 25.12 -36.03
N MET A 169 -8.85 24.76 -35.17
CA MET A 169 -9.19 23.38 -34.83
C MET A 169 -9.52 22.54 -36.07
N TRP A 170 -10.31 23.12 -36.98
CA TRP A 170 -10.80 22.43 -38.17
C TRP A 170 -10.03 22.78 -39.43
N ARG A 171 -8.93 23.55 -39.34
CA ARG A 171 -8.15 24.08 -40.49
C ARG A 171 -9.04 24.72 -41.52
N LEU A 172 -10.11 25.44 -41.07
CA LEU A 172 -11.10 26.07 -41.91
C LEU A 172 -10.53 27.41 -42.45
N PRO A 173 -10.41 27.58 -43.77
CA PRO A 173 -9.94 28.83 -44.35
C PRO A 173 -10.88 29.98 -44.03
N ASP A 174 -10.33 31.19 -43.86
CA ASP A 174 -11.12 32.39 -43.55
C ASP A 174 -12.19 32.66 -44.60
N SER A 175 -11.87 32.51 -45.88
CA SER A 175 -12.82 32.67 -46.98
C SER A 175 -14.07 31.76 -46.89
N LYS A 176 -13.90 30.55 -46.35
CA LYS A 176 -15.02 29.62 -46.15
C LYS A 176 -15.77 29.94 -44.86
N ALA A 177 -15.09 30.40 -43.83
CA ALA A 177 -15.69 30.77 -42.56
C ALA A 177 -16.55 32.04 -42.71
N ASP A 178 -16.05 33.04 -43.47
CA ASP A 178 -16.70 34.31 -43.67
C ASP A 178 -17.87 34.25 -44.67
N ALA A 179 -17.94 33.18 -45.48
CA ALA A 179 -19.06 32.93 -46.40
C ALA A 179 -20.36 32.51 -45.68
N LYS A 180 -20.42 32.54 -44.34
CA LYS A 180 -21.58 32.14 -43.52
C LYS A 180 -22.14 30.76 -43.90
N PRO A 181 -21.32 29.71 -43.86
CA PRO A 181 -21.72 28.36 -44.33
C PRO A 181 -22.85 27.80 -43.47
N ALA A 182 -23.66 26.94 -44.05
CA ALA A 182 -24.59 26.11 -43.28
C ALA A 182 -23.82 25.13 -42.40
N PHE A 183 -24.34 24.78 -41.22
CA PHE A 183 -23.69 23.85 -40.28
C PHE A 183 -23.39 22.51 -40.91
N VAL A 184 -24.29 22.01 -41.76
CA VAL A 184 -24.08 20.76 -42.54
C VAL A 184 -22.83 20.84 -43.41
N SER A 185 -22.56 22.02 -44.02
CA SER A 185 -21.36 22.22 -44.87
C SER A 185 -20.08 22.23 -44.03
N LEU A 186 -20.11 22.77 -42.80
CA LEU A 186 -19.00 22.69 -41.85
C LEU A 186 -18.72 21.23 -41.42
N MET A 187 -19.77 20.41 -41.25
CA MET A 187 -19.64 19.02 -40.93
C MET A 187 -18.97 18.23 -42.06
N TYR A 188 -19.43 18.43 -43.31
CA TYR A 188 -18.79 17.80 -44.47
C TYR A 188 -17.35 18.25 -44.69
N TYR A 189 -17.06 19.56 -44.47
CA TYR A 189 -15.68 20.03 -44.53
C TYR A 189 -14.76 19.32 -43.50
N GLY A 190 -15.21 19.11 -42.28
CA GLY A 190 -14.49 18.33 -41.26
C GLY A 190 -14.27 16.86 -41.67
N CYS A 191 -15.21 16.30 -42.45
CA CYS A 191 -15.09 14.96 -43.02
C CYS A 191 -14.09 14.91 -44.18
N ASP A 192 -14.18 15.87 -45.12
CA ASP A 192 -13.29 15.97 -46.28
C ASP A 192 -11.82 16.14 -45.86
N THR A 193 -11.60 16.84 -44.78
CA THR A 193 -10.27 17.02 -44.17
C THR A 193 -9.84 15.85 -43.28
N ARG A 194 -10.63 14.76 -43.21
CA ARG A 194 -10.43 13.55 -42.38
C ARG A 194 -10.20 13.91 -40.91
N ALA A 195 -10.84 14.98 -40.42
CA ALA A 195 -10.73 15.37 -39.02
C ALA A 195 -11.48 14.40 -38.10
N TYR A 196 -12.55 13.75 -38.59
CA TYR A 196 -13.32 12.77 -37.82
C TYR A 196 -12.88 11.36 -38.10
N ASP A 197 -12.79 10.55 -37.06
CA ASP A 197 -12.55 9.09 -37.18
C ASP A 197 -13.89 8.36 -37.41
N VAL A 198 -14.46 8.57 -38.59
CA VAL A 198 -15.74 7.96 -39.03
C VAL A 198 -15.53 7.26 -40.35
N PRO A 199 -15.89 5.95 -40.47
CA PRO A 199 -15.84 5.24 -41.74
C PRO A 199 -16.66 5.93 -42.82
N ALA A 200 -16.16 5.93 -44.04
CA ALA A 200 -16.81 6.64 -45.16
C ALA A 200 -18.28 6.20 -45.40
N GLN A 201 -18.59 4.94 -45.16
CA GLN A 201 -19.94 4.38 -45.26
C GLN A 201 -20.92 4.98 -44.22
N ASP A 202 -20.42 5.34 -43.04
CA ASP A 202 -21.22 5.83 -41.91
C ASP A 202 -21.33 7.34 -41.88
N LEU A 203 -20.57 8.03 -42.71
CA LEU A 203 -20.42 9.47 -42.73
C LEU A 203 -21.73 10.22 -42.86
N LYS A 204 -22.57 9.80 -43.80
CA LYS A 204 -23.87 10.45 -44.05
C LYS A 204 -24.80 10.35 -42.85
N ALA A 205 -24.83 9.17 -42.23
CA ALA A 205 -25.62 8.93 -41.01
C ALA A 205 -25.08 9.75 -39.82
N TYR A 206 -23.75 9.83 -39.67
CA TYR A 206 -23.09 10.63 -38.66
C TYR A 206 -23.42 12.11 -38.79
N VAL A 207 -23.29 12.69 -40.00
CA VAL A 207 -23.62 14.09 -40.23
C VAL A 207 -25.09 14.37 -39.93
N ALA A 208 -26.00 13.51 -40.42
CA ALA A 208 -27.45 13.65 -40.17
C ALA A 208 -27.76 13.63 -38.65
N LYS A 209 -27.16 12.70 -37.89
CA LYS A 209 -27.32 12.59 -36.46
C LYS A 209 -26.83 13.85 -35.73
N ARG A 210 -25.68 14.42 -36.14
CA ARG A 210 -25.11 15.64 -35.58
C ARG A 210 -26.00 16.87 -35.85
N VAL A 211 -26.46 17.01 -37.09
CA VAL A 211 -27.36 18.11 -37.45
C VAL A 211 -28.68 18.01 -36.69
N ALA A 212 -29.26 16.82 -36.57
CA ALA A 212 -30.46 16.57 -35.78
C ALA A 212 -30.26 16.94 -34.29
N HIS A 213 -29.10 16.57 -33.71
CA HIS A 213 -28.73 16.87 -32.32
C HIS A 213 -28.69 18.40 -32.07
N VAL A 214 -28.03 19.13 -32.95
CA VAL A 214 -27.96 20.62 -32.88
C VAL A 214 -29.34 21.24 -33.08
N LYS A 215 -30.12 20.74 -34.04
CA LYS A 215 -31.47 21.23 -34.34
C LYS A 215 -32.43 21.04 -33.17
N ALA A 216 -32.33 19.91 -32.48
CA ALA A 216 -33.14 19.59 -31.31
C ALA A 216 -32.78 20.45 -30.06
N GLY A 217 -31.72 21.24 -30.11
CA GLY A 217 -31.26 22.06 -28.98
C GLY A 217 -30.77 21.26 -27.79
N ASN A 218 -30.25 20.05 -28.04
CA ASN A 218 -29.73 19.19 -26.97
C ASN A 218 -28.45 19.81 -26.37
N THR A 219 -28.48 20.10 -25.08
CA THR A 219 -27.36 20.71 -24.32
C THR A 219 -26.36 19.72 -23.75
N LYS A 220 -26.59 18.41 -23.88
CA LYS A 220 -25.66 17.40 -23.38
C LYS A 220 -24.35 17.44 -24.19
N PRO A 221 -23.18 17.53 -23.50
CA PRO A 221 -21.89 17.51 -24.18
C PRO A 221 -21.67 16.18 -24.90
N VAL A 222 -20.96 16.22 -26.04
CA VAL A 222 -20.58 15.04 -26.80
C VAL A 222 -19.09 15.11 -27.10
N ASP A 223 -18.36 14.06 -26.75
CA ASP A 223 -16.92 13.97 -27.01
C ASP A 223 -16.69 13.41 -28.41
N LEU A 224 -15.89 14.12 -29.20
CA LEU A 224 -15.54 13.81 -30.59
C LEU A 224 -14.08 13.40 -30.64
N ARG A 225 -13.82 12.15 -31.04
CA ARG A 225 -12.44 11.70 -31.29
C ARG A 225 -12.03 12.10 -32.70
N LEU A 226 -10.89 12.78 -32.81
CA LEU A 226 -10.29 13.15 -34.09
C LEU A 226 -9.29 12.09 -34.53
N THR A 227 -9.02 12.02 -35.82
CA THR A 227 -7.98 11.13 -36.38
C THR A 227 -6.56 11.46 -35.88
N SER A 228 -6.34 12.67 -35.36
CA SER A 228 -5.10 13.08 -34.69
C SER A 228 -4.92 12.42 -33.31
N GLY A 229 -5.93 11.73 -32.78
CA GLY A 229 -5.99 11.22 -31.41
C GLY A 229 -6.42 12.24 -30.37
N GLU A 230 -6.69 13.47 -30.79
CA GLU A 230 -7.26 14.51 -29.92
C GLU A 230 -8.75 14.27 -29.67
N VAL A 231 -9.25 14.71 -28.52
CA VAL A 231 -10.66 14.63 -28.16
C VAL A 231 -11.20 16.05 -27.95
N ILE A 232 -12.24 16.40 -28.69
CA ILE A 232 -12.94 17.68 -28.57
C ILE A 232 -14.30 17.44 -27.95
N ARG A 233 -14.60 18.15 -26.87
CA ARG A 233 -15.95 18.22 -26.29
C ARG A 233 -16.76 19.27 -27.02
N PHE A 234 -17.85 18.83 -27.62
CA PHE A 234 -18.83 19.65 -28.29
C PHE A 234 -20.06 19.85 -27.43
N GLN A 235 -20.54 21.08 -27.34
CA GLN A 235 -21.81 21.41 -26.70
C GLN A 235 -22.56 22.44 -27.50
N GLY A 236 -23.87 22.23 -27.66
CA GLY A 236 -24.79 23.20 -28.32
C GLY A 236 -25.73 23.80 -27.28
N THR A 237 -25.87 25.12 -27.29
CA THR A 237 -26.81 25.84 -26.42
C THR A 237 -27.80 26.62 -27.27
N PRO A 238 -29.12 26.47 -27.08
CA PRO A 238 -30.13 27.25 -27.80
C PRO A 238 -30.11 28.70 -27.36
N LEU A 239 -30.38 29.63 -28.29
CA LEU A 239 -30.48 31.05 -28.05
C LEU A 239 -31.95 31.49 -28.12
N PRO A 240 -32.32 32.62 -27.44
CA PRO A 240 -33.70 33.13 -27.42
C PRO A 240 -34.26 33.46 -28.80
N ASN A 241 -33.40 33.83 -29.76
CA ASN A 241 -33.78 34.16 -31.15
C ASN A 241 -33.95 32.92 -32.07
N GLY A 242 -33.99 31.70 -31.49
CA GLY A 242 -34.07 30.44 -32.25
C GLY A 242 -32.73 29.94 -32.77
N GLY A 243 -31.67 30.73 -32.70
CA GLY A 243 -30.32 30.34 -33.07
C GLY A 243 -29.67 29.35 -32.09
N ARG A 244 -28.39 29.05 -32.33
CA ARG A 244 -27.58 28.15 -31.48
C ARG A 244 -26.19 28.74 -31.31
N ILE A 245 -25.62 28.58 -30.10
CA ILE A 245 -24.18 28.72 -29.88
C ILE A 245 -23.58 27.36 -29.72
N LEU A 246 -22.53 27.05 -30.48
CA LEU A 246 -21.79 25.82 -30.40
C LEU A 246 -20.42 26.10 -29.80
N SER A 247 -20.02 25.34 -28.78
CA SER A 247 -18.69 25.42 -28.20
C SER A 247 -17.91 24.12 -28.45
N TYR A 248 -16.61 24.25 -28.66
CA TYR A 248 -15.68 23.17 -28.94
C TYR A 248 -14.43 23.34 -28.07
N THR A 249 -14.20 22.41 -27.16
CA THR A 249 -13.08 22.48 -26.19
C THR A 249 -12.24 21.21 -26.28
N TYR A 250 -10.92 21.33 -26.33
CA TYR A 250 -10.05 20.17 -26.21
C TYR A 250 -10.13 19.59 -24.81
N VAL A 251 -10.44 18.30 -24.71
CA VAL A 251 -10.54 17.53 -23.46
C VAL A 251 -9.65 16.28 -23.49
N THR A 252 -8.69 16.26 -24.42
CA THR A 252 -7.81 15.11 -24.66
C THR A 252 -7.13 14.60 -23.39
N ASP A 253 -6.55 15.52 -22.61
CA ASP A 253 -5.81 15.15 -21.40
C ASP A 253 -6.76 14.63 -20.30
N ILE A 254 -7.94 15.21 -20.18
CA ILE A 254 -8.98 14.75 -19.22
C ILE A 254 -9.44 13.34 -19.58
N VAL A 255 -9.69 13.07 -20.86
CA VAL A 255 -10.13 11.74 -21.31
C VAL A 255 -9.01 10.72 -21.16
N LYS A 256 -7.78 11.07 -21.55
CA LYS A 256 -6.62 10.18 -21.38
C LYS A 256 -6.39 9.82 -19.91
N GLN A 257 -6.42 10.80 -19.02
CA GLN A 257 -6.28 10.55 -17.58
C GLN A 257 -7.40 9.66 -17.03
N ALA A 258 -8.64 9.86 -17.51
CA ALA A 258 -9.77 9.01 -17.12
C ALA A 258 -9.60 7.57 -17.64
N ASP A 259 -9.17 7.41 -18.90
CA ASP A 259 -8.90 6.11 -19.51
C ASP A 259 -7.74 5.39 -18.79
N GLU A 260 -6.64 6.09 -18.49
CA GLU A 260 -5.49 5.57 -17.72
C GLU A 260 -5.91 5.11 -16.32
N LEU A 261 -6.68 5.94 -15.60
CA LEU A 261 -7.20 5.58 -14.28
C LEU A 261 -8.07 4.33 -14.33
N GLN A 262 -8.89 4.20 -15.39
CA GLN A 262 -9.72 3.02 -15.59
C GLN A 262 -8.87 1.77 -15.86
N VAL A 263 -7.80 1.88 -16.63
CA VAL A 263 -6.85 0.79 -16.88
C VAL A 263 -6.18 0.37 -15.58
N PHE A 264 -5.71 1.33 -14.75
CA PHE A 264 -5.12 1.01 -13.45
C PHE A 264 -6.09 0.32 -12.49
N LYS A 265 -7.35 0.79 -12.42
CA LYS A 265 -8.38 0.12 -11.62
C LYS A 265 -8.63 -1.30 -12.08
N THR A 266 -8.74 -1.51 -13.39
CA THR A 266 -8.94 -2.84 -13.96
C THR A 266 -7.74 -3.76 -13.70
N ALA A 267 -6.51 -3.24 -13.83
CA ALA A 267 -5.30 -3.99 -13.51
C ALA A 267 -5.27 -4.43 -12.04
N LEU A 268 -5.60 -3.53 -11.11
CA LEU A 268 -5.68 -3.84 -9.68
C LEU A 268 -6.77 -4.89 -9.38
N ASP A 269 -7.86 -4.91 -10.13
CA ASP A 269 -8.92 -5.92 -9.96
C ASP A 269 -8.49 -7.33 -10.39
N HIS A 270 -7.44 -7.45 -11.21
CA HIS A 270 -6.89 -8.74 -11.64
C HIS A 270 -5.74 -9.24 -10.76
N VAL A 271 -5.26 -8.43 -9.80
CA VAL A 271 -4.26 -8.85 -8.82
C VAL A 271 -4.90 -9.81 -7.82
N LYS A 272 -4.18 -10.89 -7.47
CA LYS A 272 -4.65 -11.90 -6.51
C LYS A 272 -4.65 -11.39 -5.07
N GLU A 273 -3.72 -10.51 -4.73
CA GLU A 273 -3.70 -9.85 -3.43
C GLU A 273 -4.88 -8.88 -3.32
N GLY A 274 -5.46 -8.84 -2.13
CA GLY A 274 -6.44 -7.81 -1.79
C GLY A 274 -5.75 -6.45 -1.66
N VAL A 275 -6.32 -5.42 -2.29
CA VAL A 275 -5.81 -4.04 -2.19
C VAL A 275 -6.95 -3.11 -1.83
N SER A 276 -6.72 -2.27 -0.81
CA SER A 276 -7.62 -1.16 -0.47
C SER A 276 -6.83 0.15 -0.39
N LEU A 277 -7.38 1.20 -0.97
CA LEU A 277 -6.83 2.56 -0.89
C LEU A 277 -7.71 3.40 0.02
N LEU A 278 -7.09 4.05 0.98
CA LEU A 278 -7.73 4.94 1.93
C LEU A 278 -7.23 6.38 1.71
N ASP A 279 -8.11 7.36 1.90
CA ASP A 279 -7.71 8.76 1.93
C ASP A 279 -7.00 9.13 3.26
N PRO A 280 -6.50 10.37 3.43
CA PRO A 280 -5.87 10.81 4.67
C PRO A 280 -6.78 10.73 5.90
N HIS A 281 -8.10 10.69 5.72
CA HIS A 281 -9.11 10.52 6.77
C HIS A 281 -9.49 9.06 7.01
N LEU A 282 -8.72 8.13 6.41
CA LEU A 282 -8.93 6.68 6.46
C LEU A 282 -10.30 6.24 5.90
N ARG A 283 -10.85 6.95 4.92
CA ARG A 283 -12.04 6.52 4.18
C ARG A 283 -11.63 5.69 2.97
N VAL A 284 -12.30 4.59 2.77
CA VAL A 284 -12.08 3.69 1.62
C VAL A 284 -12.41 4.43 0.33
N GLN A 285 -11.41 4.62 -0.53
CA GLN A 285 -11.55 5.19 -1.86
C GLN A 285 -11.65 4.12 -2.95
N PHE A 286 -10.99 2.99 -2.72
CA PHE A 286 -10.98 1.87 -3.64
C PHE A 286 -10.74 0.57 -2.87
N MET A 287 -11.38 -0.49 -3.32
CA MET A 287 -11.15 -1.86 -2.86
C MET A 287 -11.27 -2.78 -4.09
N ASN A 288 -10.20 -3.52 -4.41
CA ASN A 288 -10.23 -4.44 -5.55
C ASN A 288 -11.11 -5.68 -5.28
N SER A 289 -11.40 -6.43 -6.34
CA SER A 289 -12.26 -7.62 -6.26
C SER A 289 -11.72 -8.69 -5.31
N ALA A 290 -10.38 -8.85 -5.24
CA ALA A 290 -9.74 -9.79 -4.33
C ALA A 290 -9.99 -9.40 -2.86
N ALA A 291 -9.80 -8.12 -2.49
CA ALA A 291 -10.06 -7.64 -1.13
C ALA A 291 -11.53 -7.81 -0.75
N ARG A 292 -12.47 -7.48 -1.66
CA ARG A 292 -13.91 -7.68 -1.41
C ARG A 292 -14.25 -9.14 -1.13
N LYS A 293 -13.68 -10.07 -1.91
CA LYS A 293 -13.88 -11.52 -1.71
C LYS A 293 -13.27 -12.03 -0.41
N MET A 294 -12.03 -11.61 -0.10
CA MET A 294 -11.32 -12.02 1.11
C MET A 294 -12.08 -11.64 2.37
N TRP A 295 -12.62 -10.41 2.40
CA TRP A 295 -13.32 -9.85 3.55
C TRP A 295 -14.84 -9.99 3.45
N LYS A 296 -15.36 -10.66 2.42
CA LYS A 296 -16.82 -10.86 2.18
C LYS A 296 -17.59 -9.54 2.16
N VAL A 297 -16.98 -8.48 1.61
CA VAL A 297 -17.59 -7.15 1.47
C VAL A 297 -18.35 -7.10 0.16
N SER A 298 -19.64 -6.76 0.21
CA SER A 298 -20.47 -6.57 -0.99
C SER A 298 -20.09 -5.29 -1.74
N ASP A 299 -20.39 -5.24 -3.03
CA ASP A 299 -20.08 -4.07 -3.88
C ASP A 299 -20.76 -2.80 -3.35
N ASP A 300 -22.02 -2.88 -2.90
CA ASP A 300 -22.75 -1.77 -2.31
C ASP A 300 -22.07 -1.20 -1.06
N VAL A 301 -21.46 -2.06 -0.25
CA VAL A 301 -20.72 -1.67 0.96
C VAL A 301 -19.40 -1.02 0.58
N ALA A 302 -18.70 -1.57 -0.41
CA ALA A 302 -17.43 -1.02 -0.90
C ALA A 302 -17.59 0.38 -1.52
N GLU A 303 -18.74 0.67 -2.18
CA GLU A 303 -19.04 1.96 -2.80
C GLU A 303 -19.42 3.06 -1.79
N ARG A 304 -19.80 2.73 -0.56
CA ARG A 304 -20.27 3.69 0.46
C ARG A 304 -19.17 4.59 1.04
N LYS A 305 -17.91 4.46 0.60
CA LYS A 305 -16.77 5.26 1.12
C LYS A 305 -16.69 5.28 2.64
N MET A 306 -16.95 4.12 3.27
CA MET A 306 -16.89 3.96 4.72
C MET A 306 -15.49 4.23 5.26
N THR A 307 -15.40 4.50 6.55
CA THR A 307 -14.11 4.60 7.22
C THR A 307 -13.48 3.21 7.40
N TYR A 308 -12.17 3.14 7.54
CA TYR A 308 -11.47 1.89 7.83
C TYR A 308 -11.98 1.22 9.11
N ALA A 309 -12.32 2.02 10.12
CA ALA A 309 -12.91 1.51 11.35
C ALA A 309 -14.27 0.84 11.12
N GLU A 310 -15.15 1.45 10.31
CA GLU A 310 -16.44 0.85 9.92
C GLU A 310 -16.23 -0.43 9.11
N LEU A 311 -15.25 -0.45 8.18
CA LEU A 311 -14.91 -1.63 7.41
C LEU A 311 -14.47 -2.78 8.32
N VAL A 312 -13.52 -2.54 9.25
CA VAL A 312 -13.02 -3.55 10.18
C VAL A 312 -14.16 -4.07 11.08
N ASN A 313 -15.01 -3.18 11.59
CA ASN A 313 -16.17 -3.59 12.40
C ASN A 313 -17.21 -4.40 11.59
N THR A 314 -17.42 -4.07 10.31
CA THR A 314 -18.33 -4.85 9.44
C THR A 314 -17.77 -6.25 9.18
N THR A 315 -16.45 -6.38 9.03
CA THR A 315 -15.77 -7.67 8.81
C THR A 315 -15.57 -8.46 10.11
N ARG A 316 -15.70 -7.82 11.28
CA ARG A 316 -15.59 -8.45 12.61
C ARG A 316 -16.48 -9.67 12.78
N LEU A 317 -17.72 -9.60 12.29
CA LEU A 317 -18.71 -10.68 12.40
C LEU A 317 -18.37 -11.91 11.53
N THR A 318 -17.41 -11.78 10.63
CA THR A 318 -17.05 -12.84 9.67
C THR A 318 -15.71 -13.51 9.94
N ASN A 319 -14.82 -12.99 10.84
CA ASN A 319 -13.42 -13.25 10.63
C ASN A 319 -12.51 -13.47 11.85
N ALA A 320 -12.99 -13.56 13.08
CA ALA A 320 -12.09 -13.85 14.21
C ALA A 320 -12.40 -15.20 14.84
N SER A 321 -11.43 -16.13 14.81
CA SER A 321 -11.53 -17.41 15.49
C SER A 321 -10.71 -17.42 16.80
N GLY A 322 -11.35 -17.85 17.88
CA GLY A 322 -10.66 -18.20 19.11
C GLY A 322 -10.22 -17.03 20.01
N VAL A 323 -10.66 -15.81 19.71
CA VAL A 323 -10.35 -14.61 20.52
C VAL A 323 -11.60 -14.17 21.27
N SER A 324 -11.50 -13.83 22.54
CA SER A 324 -12.61 -13.28 23.32
C SER A 324 -13.06 -11.93 22.74
N GLU A 325 -14.29 -11.51 23.04
CA GLU A 325 -14.83 -10.24 22.51
C GLU A 325 -14.01 -9.03 22.96
N GLU A 326 -13.48 -9.03 24.18
CA GLU A 326 -12.64 -7.97 24.72
C GLU A 326 -11.26 -7.91 24.05
N GLU A 327 -10.66 -9.07 23.78
CA GLU A 327 -9.36 -9.15 23.06
C GLU A 327 -9.52 -8.71 21.60
N LEU A 328 -10.67 -9.02 20.97
CA LEU A 328 -10.97 -8.58 19.62
C LEU A 328 -11.14 -7.06 19.53
N ASP A 329 -11.83 -6.42 20.49
CA ASP A 329 -11.96 -4.97 20.54
C ASP A 329 -10.62 -4.27 20.70
N LYS A 330 -9.77 -4.80 21.57
CA LYS A 330 -8.40 -4.30 21.75
C LYS A 330 -7.58 -4.43 20.48
N TYR A 331 -7.62 -5.59 19.85
CA TYR A 331 -6.92 -5.84 18.58
C TYR A 331 -7.39 -4.89 17.47
N ILE A 332 -8.70 -4.68 17.32
CA ILE A 332 -9.26 -3.75 16.32
C ILE A 332 -8.78 -2.32 16.59
N ALA A 333 -8.78 -1.87 17.84
CA ALA A 333 -8.32 -0.53 18.22
C ALA A 333 -6.82 -0.34 17.93
N GLU A 334 -6.00 -1.33 18.23
CA GLU A 334 -4.57 -1.35 17.94
C GLU A 334 -4.33 -1.30 16.42
N ARG A 335 -5.06 -2.08 15.61
CA ARG A 335 -4.97 -2.08 14.15
C ARG A 335 -5.36 -0.74 13.54
N ILE A 336 -6.46 -0.14 13.98
CA ILE A 336 -6.87 1.19 13.50
C ILE A 336 -5.79 2.23 13.83
N THR A 337 -5.19 2.13 15.01
CA THR A 337 -4.11 3.03 15.43
C THR A 337 -2.85 2.82 14.59
N ALA A 338 -2.44 1.58 14.34
CA ALA A 338 -1.29 1.26 13.48
C ALA A 338 -1.48 1.80 12.05
N VAL A 339 -2.66 1.58 11.44
CA VAL A 339 -2.98 2.11 10.11
C VAL A 339 -2.99 3.64 10.10
N ARG A 340 -3.53 4.28 11.14
CA ARG A 340 -3.52 5.74 11.29
C ARG A 340 -2.09 6.29 11.33
N ASN A 341 -1.22 5.62 12.05
CA ASN A 341 0.19 6.00 12.17
C ASN A 341 1.02 5.62 10.93
N GLY A 342 0.44 4.82 10.02
CA GLY A 342 1.14 4.34 8.82
C GLY A 342 2.19 3.29 9.12
N ASP A 343 1.98 2.47 10.17
CA ASP A 343 2.89 1.40 10.55
C ASP A 343 3.00 0.36 9.42
N PRO A 344 4.18 0.15 8.82
CA PRO A 344 4.37 -0.80 7.74
C PRO A 344 4.51 -2.25 8.22
N THR A 345 4.54 -2.48 9.53
CA THR A 345 4.76 -3.82 10.11
C THR A 345 3.63 -4.76 9.69
N PRO A 346 3.94 -5.89 9.02
CA PRO A 346 2.94 -6.89 8.68
C PRO A 346 2.29 -7.48 9.93
N ALA A 347 0.99 -7.72 9.86
CA ALA A 347 0.27 -8.43 10.90
C ALA A 347 -0.53 -9.59 10.30
N ASP A 348 -0.39 -10.76 10.90
CA ASP A 348 -1.10 -11.96 10.51
C ASP A 348 -2.39 -12.10 11.33
N VAL A 349 -3.49 -12.38 10.66
CA VAL A 349 -4.84 -12.55 11.24
C VAL A 349 -5.38 -13.91 10.85
N ASN A 350 -5.72 -14.72 11.86
CA ASN A 350 -6.38 -15.99 11.64
C ASN A 350 -7.89 -15.80 11.49
N LEU A 351 -8.46 -16.32 10.42
CA LEU A 351 -9.88 -16.25 10.13
C LEU A 351 -10.61 -17.49 10.65
N THR A 352 -11.95 -17.35 10.87
CA THR A 352 -12.80 -18.48 11.31
C THR A 352 -12.90 -19.63 10.31
N ASP A 353 -12.56 -19.39 9.06
CA ASP A 353 -12.54 -20.41 8.00
C ASP A 353 -11.18 -21.14 7.88
N GLY A 354 -10.27 -20.90 8.83
CA GLY A 354 -8.96 -21.55 8.89
C GLY A 354 -7.87 -20.88 8.05
N ARG A 355 -8.18 -19.78 7.35
CA ARG A 355 -7.18 -19.01 6.59
C ARG A 355 -6.38 -18.08 7.50
N THR A 356 -5.13 -17.85 7.12
CA THR A 356 -4.27 -16.82 7.73
C THR A 356 -4.03 -15.70 6.71
N MET A 357 -4.48 -14.49 7.05
CA MET A 357 -4.34 -13.32 6.20
C MET A 357 -3.24 -12.41 6.72
N ARG A 358 -2.29 -12.07 5.88
CA ARG A 358 -1.25 -11.06 6.17
C ARG A 358 -1.70 -9.69 5.71
N LEU A 359 -1.75 -8.75 6.63
CA LEU A 359 -2.14 -7.35 6.40
C LEU A 359 -0.89 -6.47 6.47
N GLN A 360 -0.73 -5.58 5.49
CA GLN A 360 0.35 -4.62 5.48
C GLN A 360 -0.18 -3.23 5.09
N CYS A 361 0.38 -2.18 5.69
CA CYS A 361 0.02 -0.80 5.45
C CYS A 361 1.19 -0.05 4.82
N ALA A 362 0.93 0.76 3.78
CA ALA A 362 1.89 1.68 3.21
C ALA A 362 1.30 3.09 3.14
N VAL A 363 2.11 4.10 3.47
CA VAL A 363 1.71 5.51 3.37
C VAL A 363 1.85 5.97 1.93
N LEU A 364 0.80 6.61 1.41
CA LEU A 364 0.79 7.17 0.06
C LEU A 364 1.29 8.64 0.07
N PRO A 365 1.83 9.15 -1.06
CA PRO A 365 2.34 10.52 -1.15
C PRO A 365 1.32 11.62 -0.81
N ASN A 366 0.03 11.34 -1.02
CA ASN A 366 -1.08 12.25 -0.68
C ASN A 366 -1.52 12.17 0.80
N GLY A 367 -0.77 11.43 1.64
CA GLY A 367 -1.11 11.20 3.04
C GLY A 367 -2.15 10.10 3.28
N GLY A 368 -2.68 9.48 2.24
CA GLY A 368 -3.56 8.31 2.32
C GLY A 368 -2.81 7.04 2.72
N ARG A 369 -3.52 5.91 2.70
CA ARG A 369 -2.96 4.59 3.03
C ARG A 369 -3.29 3.59 1.92
N MET A 370 -2.35 2.71 1.63
CA MET A 370 -2.59 1.49 0.86
C MET A 370 -2.52 0.31 1.81
N MET A 371 -3.59 -0.46 1.85
CA MET A 371 -3.65 -1.72 2.58
C MET A 371 -3.53 -2.86 1.59
N THR A 372 -2.65 -3.81 1.86
CA THR A 372 -2.57 -5.08 1.13
C THR A 372 -2.97 -6.23 2.03
N TYR A 373 -3.62 -7.22 1.44
CA TYR A 373 -4.12 -8.43 2.09
C TYR A 373 -3.66 -9.63 1.29
N THR A 374 -2.83 -10.46 1.90
CA THR A 374 -2.28 -11.66 1.25
C THR A 374 -2.69 -12.89 2.03
N ASP A 375 -3.27 -13.88 1.36
CA ASP A 375 -3.50 -15.19 1.95
C ASP A 375 -2.16 -15.91 2.08
N VAL A 376 -1.73 -16.13 3.33
CA VAL A 376 -0.47 -16.79 3.68
C VAL A 376 -0.70 -18.15 4.34
N THR A 377 -1.90 -18.69 4.23
CA THR A 377 -2.31 -19.95 4.88
C THR A 377 -1.35 -21.09 4.56
N ASP A 378 -1.10 -21.32 3.27
CA ASP A 378 -0.20 -22.40 2.86
C ASP A 378 1.24 -22.12 3.31
N LEU A 379 1.70 -20.88 3.23
CA LEU A 379 3.05 -20.50 3.67
C LEU A 379 3.26 -20.75 5.17
N VAL A 380 2.28 -20.37 6.00
CA VAL A 380 2.35 -20.56 7.46
C VAL A 380 2.27 -22.07 7.80
N ARG A 381 1.38 -22.80 7.13
CA ARG A 381 1.27 -24.26 7.31
C ARG A 381 2.55 -24.98 6.90
N ASP A 382 3.07 -24.68 5.72
CA ASP A 382 4.30 -25.30 5.21
C ASP A 382 5.50 -24.96 6.11
N ALA A 383 5.59 -23.74 6.63
CA ALA A 383 6.61 -23.34 7.59
C ALA A 383 6.49 -24.12 8.91
N ALA A 384 5.26 -24.31 9.42
CA ALA A 384 5.00 -25.09 10.62
C ALA A 384 5.34 -26.58 10.41
N GLU A 385 4.95 -27.16 9.27
CA GLU A 385 5.28 -28.52 8.90
C GLU A 385 6.81 -28.71 8.75
N GLN A 386 7.48 -27.79 8.06
CA GLN A 386 8.94 -27.82 7.94
C GLN A 386 9.62 -27.72 9.30
N HIS A 387 9.13 -26.85 10.18
CA HIS A 387 9.65 -26.74 11.54
C HIS A 387 9.42 -28.05 12.32
N HIS A 388 8.23 -28.62 12.20
CA HIS A 388 7.91 -29.91 12.82
C HIS A 388 8.86 -31.02 12.35
N PHE A 389 9.03 -31.23 11.03
CA PHE A 389 9.99 -32.23 10.49
C PHE A 389 11.44 -31.89 10.85
N ALA A 390 11.79 -30.63 10.98
CA ALA A 390 13.13 -30.23 11.38
C ALA A 390 13.46 -30.55 12.84
N THR A 391 12.45 -30.61 13.72
CA THR A 391 12.63 -30.72 15.18
C THR A 391 12.16 -32.03 15.77
N THR A 392 11.26 -32.75 15.07
CA THR A 392 10.67 -33.99 15.61
C THR A 392 11.03 -35.24 14.78
N ASP A 393 10.92 -36.38 15.38
CA ASP A 393 10.99 -37.70 14.74
C ASP A 393 9.60 -38.09 14.23
N VAL A 394 9.50 -38.45 12.96
CA VAL A 394 8.21 -38.66 12.25
C VAL A 394 7.42 -39.84 12.84
N LEU A 395 8.10 -40.84 13.41
CA LEU A 395 7.43 -42.04 13.94
C LEU A 395 6.88 -41.81 15.34
N THR A 396 7.64 -41.12 16.19
CA THR A 396 7.34 -41.00 17.62
C THR A 396 6.82 -39.66 18.06
N GLU A 397 6.91 -38.64 17.19
CA GLU A 397 6.62 -37.23 17.49
C GLU A 397 7.48 -36.62 18.62
N LEU A 398 8.48 -37.37 19.11
CA LEU A 398 9.49 -36.88 20.03
C LEU A 398 10.45 -35.93 19.28
N TYR A 399 11.26 -35.19 20.03
CA TYR A 399 12.35 -34.47 19.39
C TYR A 399 13.28 -35.39 18.63
N ASN A 400 13.77 -34.98 17.47
CA ASN A 400 14.78 -35.70 16.72
C ASN A 400 16.18 -35.42 17.30
N ARG A 401 17.18 -36.19 16.87
CA ARG A 401 18.57 -36.07 17.32
C ARG A 401 19.13 -34.67 17.21
N ARG A 402 18.83 -33.96 16.09
CA ARG A 402 19.38 -32.65 15.85
C ARG A 402 18.85 -31.65 16.87
N HIS A 403 17.55 -31.55 17.01
CA HIS A 403 16.91 -30.62 17.93
C HIS A 403 17.23 -30.94 19.40
N PHE A 404 17.37 -32.23 19.74
CA PHE A 404 17.84 -32.62 21.05
C PHE A 404 19.21 -32.02 21.37
N LEU A 405 20.19 -32.09 20.45
CA LEU A 405 21.53 -31.54 20.66
C LEU A 405 21.49 -30.01 20.84
N GLU A 406 20.65 -29.30 20.10
CA GLU A 406 20.46 -27.86 20.28
C GLU A 406 19.94 -27.51 21.68
N LEU A 407 18.93 -28.25 22.16
CA LEU A 407 18.39 -28.08 23.52
C LEU A 407 19.39 -28.50 24.61
N ALA A 408 20.11 -29.57 24.37
CA ALA A 408 21.12 -30.07 25.29
C ALA A 408 22.30 -29.11 25.46
N ASP A 409 22.73 -28.45 24.38
CA ASP A 409 23.75 -27.40 24.44
C ASP A 409 23.26 -26.18 25.23
N ALA A 410 22.00 -25.79 25.08
CA ALA A 410 21.44 -24.70 25.86
C ALA A 410 21.40 -25.03 27.36
N GLU A 411 20.97 -26.23 27.73
CA GLU A 411 20.97 -26.67 29.15
C GLU A 411 22.40 -26.88 29.69
N TRP A 412 23.34 -27.29 28.83
CA TRP A 412 24.76 -27.38 29.19
C TRP A 412 25.35 -26.01 29.55
N GLN A 413 25.04 -24.95 28.76
CA GLN A 413 25.44 -23.58 29.07
C GLN A 413 24.83 -23.09 30.40
N ARG A 414 23.58 -23.49 30.70
CA ARG A 414 22.94 -23.19 31.99
C ARG A 414 23.66 -23.93 33.14
N PHE A 415 23.98 -25.22 32.94
CA PHE A 415 24.77 -25.99 33.91
C PHE A 415 26.11 -25.31 34.20
N GLN A 416 26.87 -24.94 33.17
CA GLN A 416 28.15 -24.25 33.34
C GLN A 416 28.03 -22.94 34.12
N ARG A 417 26.98 -22.20 33.90
CA ARG A 417 26.75 -20.89 34.55
C ARG A 417 26.27 -20.98 35.99
N TYR A 418 25.34 -21.87 36.24
CA TYR A 418 24.64 -21.94 37.53
C TYR A 418 25.03 -23.11 38.40
N GLN A 419 25.77 -24.06 37.87
CA GLN A 419 26.22 -25.31 38.54
C GLN A 419 25.07 -26.13 39.16
N ARG A 420 23.85 -26.03 38.57
CA ARG A 420 22.72 -26.86 38.99
C ARG A 420 22.85 -28.25 38.39
N PRO A 421 22.48 -29.32 39.09
CA PRO A 421 22.62 -30.68 38.58
C PRO A 421 21.96 -30.85 37.22
N LEU A 422 22.61 -31.53 36.31
CA LEU A 422 22.10 -31.88 34.98
C LEU A 422 22.40 -33.34 34.71
N SER A 423 21.37 -34.15 34.56
CA SER A 423 21.51 -35.60 34.28
C SER A 423 20.96 -35.95 32.90
N LEU A 424 21.42 -37.06 32.39
CA LEU A 424 21.04 -37.59 31.10
C LEU A 424 20.82 -39.12 31.19
N LEU A 425 19.71 -39.57 30.61
CA LEU A 425 19.41 -40.97 30.41
C LEU A 425 19.55 -41.29 28.92
N ILE A 426 20.20 -42.42 28.59
CA ILE A 426 20.10 -43.04 27.27
C ILE A 426 19.49 -44.42 27.47
N PHE A 427 18.49 -44.76 26.68
CA PHE A 427 17.82 -46.05 26.79
C PHE A 427 17.47 -46.64 25.42
N ASP A 428 17.37 -47.96 25.38
CA ASP A 428 17.25 -48.73 24.15
C ASP A 428 16.32 -49.93 24.41
N ILE A 429 15.56 -50.33 23.41
CA ILE A 429 14.62 -51.44 23.48
C ILE A 429 15.41 -52.75 23.41
N ASP A 430 15.35 -53.54 24.47
CA ASP A 430 16.05 -54.79 24.53
C ASP A 430 15.54 -55.78 23.47
N HIS A 431 16.49 -56.38 22.73
CA HIS A 431 16.20 -57.36 21.67
C HIS A 431 15.34 -56.82 20.52
N PHE A 432 15.37 -55.52 20.22
CA PHE A 432 14.56 -54.88 19.17
C PHE A 432 14.70 -55.57 17.81
N LYS A 433 15.92 -55.98 17.43
CA LYS A 433 16.14 -56.74 16.20
C LYS A 433 15.34 -58.02 16.16
N PHE A 434 15.24 -58.76 17.29
CA PHE A 434 14.45 -60.00 17.38
C PHE A 434 12.94 -59.68 17.15
N ILE A 435 12.43 -58.55 17.66
CA ILE A 435 11.05 -58.13 17.44
C ILE A 435 10.81 -57.95 15.94
N ASN A 436 11.68 -57.23 15.25
CA ASN A 436 11.59 -57.02 13.81
C ASN A 436 11.67 -58.32 13.00
N ASP A 437 12.64 -59.19 13.35
CA ASP A 437 12.90 -60.44 12.62
C ASP A 437 11.75 -61.45 12.80
N GLN A 438 11.05 -61.47 13.93
CA GLN A 438 9.98 -62.43 14.23
C GLN A 438 8.56 -61.88 13.85
N LEU A 439 8.30 -60.56 14.03
CA LEU A 439 6.97 -60.02 13.94
C LEU A 439 6.83 -58.97 12.83
N GLY A 440 7.94 -58.68 12.13
CA GLY A 440 7.97 -57.67 11.05
C GLY A 440 8.25 -56.25 11.54
N HIS A 441 8.58 -55.37 10.60
CA HIS A 441 8.95 -53.98 10.89
C HIS A 441 7.79 -53.18 11.50
N ASP A 442 6.53 -53.45 11.10
CA ASP A 442 5.35 -52.78 11.65
C ASP A 442 5.22 -53.00 13.17
N ALA A 443 5.56 -54.21 13.66
CA ALA A 443 5.57 -54.50 15.09
C ALA A 443 6.73 -53.79 15.81
N GLY A 444 7.87 -53.65 15.15
CA GLY A 444 8.98 -52.85 15.65
C GLY A 444 8.64 -51.38 15.76
N ASP A 445 7.99 -50.82 14.75
CA ASP A 445 7.52 -49.41 14.78
C ASP A 445 6.50 -49.19 15.90
N GLN A 446 5.56 -50.14 16.10
CA GLN A 446 4.64 -50.08 17.24
C GLN A 446 5.37 -50.16 18.60
N ALA A 447 6.42 -50.96 18.70
CA ALA A 447 7.25 -51.05 19.90
C ALA A 447 7.96 -49.72 20.22
N ILE A 448 8.50 -49.06 19.20
CA ILE A 448 9.13 -47.75 19.31
C ILE A 448 8.12 -46.70 19.78
N VAL A 449 6.94 -46.62 19.13
CA VAL A 449 5.87 -45.69 19.49
C VAL A 449 5.38 -45.93 20.91
N HIS A 450 5.24 -47.18 21.31
CA HIS A 450 4.80 -47.56 22.66
C HIS A 450 5.80 -47.09 23.74
N VAL A 451 7.09 -47.34 23.56
CA VAL A 451 8.12 -46.86 24.50
C VAL A 451 8.19 -45.35 24.55
N ALA A 452 8.07 -44.68 23.40
CA ALA A 452 8.01 -43.22 23.32
C ALA A 452 6.83 -42.63 24.12
N ALA A 453 5.64 -43.24 24.00
CA ALA A 453 4.45 -42.83 24.74
C ALA A 453 4.65 -43.00 26.26
N LEU A 454 5.12 -44.18 26.70
CA LEU A 454 5.37 -44.44 28.10
C LEU A 454 6.41 -43.52 28.73
N ALA A 455 7.46 -43.16 27.97
CA ALA A 455 8.49 -42.23 28.43
C ALA A 455 7.94 -40.78 28.48
N SER A 456 7.04 -40.40 27.57
CA SER A 456 6.42 -39.08 27.54
C SER A 456 5.47 -38.82 28.70
N GLU A 457 4.75 -39.84 29.18
CA GLU A 457 3.80 -39.70 30.30
C GLU A 457 4.47 -39.33 31.64
N ASP A 458 5.71 -39.75 31.83
CA ASP A 458 6.44 -39.59 33.09
C ASP A 458 7.40 -38.40 33.12
N LYS A 459 7.62 -37.71 32.00
CA LYS A 459 8.52 -36.57 31.93
C LYS A 459 7.91 -35.29 32.47
N ARG A 460 8.72 -34.43 33.05
CA ARG A 460 8.35 -33.08 33.46
C ARG A 460 8.34 -32.17 32.21
N PRO A 461 7.64 -31.02 32.25
CA PRO A 461 7.70 -30.04 31.14
C PRO A 461 9.11 -29.54 30.81
N THR A 462 10.01 -29.54 31.81
CA THR A 462 11.42 -29.14 31.68
C THR A 462 12.32 -30.23 31.11
N ASP A 463 11.88 -31.50 31.14
CA ASP A 463 12.66 -32.63 30.64
C ASP A 463 12.60 -32.69 29.11
N VAL A 464 13.74 -32.95 28.47
CA VAL A 464 13.85 -33.03 27.02
C VAL A 464 13.97 -34.52 26.65
N LEU A 465 12.94 -35.05 25.97
CA LEU A 465 12.90 -36.43 25.48
C LEU A 465 13.02 -36.45 23.96
N ALA A 466 13.90 -37.31 23.45
CA ALA A 466 14.15 -37.44 22.02
C ALA A 466 14.44 -38.85 21.60
N ARG A 467 14.19 -39.16 20.32
CA ARG A 467 14.69 -40.37 19.66
C ARG A 467 15.93 -40.02 18.84
N ILE A 468 17.05 -40.69 19.12
CA ILE A 468 18.33 -40.35 18.48
C ILE A 468 18.70 -41.29 17.32
N GLY A 469 18.01 -42.42 17.18
CA GLY A 469 18.15 -43.35 16.05
C GLY A 469 17.56 -44.72 16.37
N GLY A 470 17.08 -45.44 15.36
CA GLY A 470 16.59 -46.79 15.52
C GLY A 470 15.66 -46.99 16.73
N ASP A 471 16.12 -47.78 17.69
CA ASP A 471 15.49 -48.11 18.96
C ASP A 471 16.06 -47.33 20.16
N GLU A 472 16.90 -46.30 19.90
CA GLU A 472 17.61 -45.53 20.92
C GLU A 472 16.89 -44.20 21.23
N PHE A 473 16.71 -43.95 22.52
CA PHE A 473 16.10 -42.75 23.08
C PHE A 473 17.03 -42.05 24.06
N VAL A 474 16.82 -40.76 24.24
CA VAL A 474 17.57 -39.97 25.21
C VAL A 474 16.61 -39.05 25.96
N MET A 475 16.84 -38.90 27.27
CA MET A 475 16.11 -37.98 28.13
C MET A 475 17.09 -37.12 28.93
N LEU A 476 17.05 -35.79 28.72
CA LEU A 476 17.82 -34.84 29.50
C LEU A 476 16.97 -34.35 30.66
N LEU A 477 17.55 -34.33 31.85
CA LEU A 477 16.88 -34.01 33.11
C LEU A 477 17.57 -32.79 33.78
N PRO A 478 17.13 -31.57 33.50
CA PRO A 478 17.61 -30.37 34.18
C PRO A 478 17.31 -30.44 35.70
N GLU A 479 18.17 -29.83 36.51
CA GLU A 479 18.06 -29.72 37.96
C GLU A 479 17.84 -31.08 38.66
N THR A 480 18.48 -32.14 38.12
CA THR A 480 18.32 -33.53 38.58
C THR A 480 19.68 -34.14 38.79
N ASP A 481 19.95 -34.63 39.99
CA ASP A 481 21.17 -35.36 40.34
C ASP A 481 21.12 -36.85 39.92
N ILE A 482 22.25 -37.59 40.08
CA ILE A 482 22.33 -38.97 39.62
C ILE A 482 21.38 -39.92 40.37
N GLN A 483 21.08 -39.65 41.65
CA GLN A 483 20.17 -40.50 42.43
C GLN A 483 18.72 -40.31 41.97
N GLN A 484 18.34 -39.04 41.77
CA GLN A 484 17.04 -38.69 41.23
C GLN A 484 16.86 -39.21 39.80
N ALA A 485 17.90 -39.09 38.96
CA ALA A 485 17.92 -39.64 37.60
C ALA A 485 17.75 -41.18 37.61
N GLY A 486 18.41 -41.86 38.56
CA GLY A 486 18.24 -43.30 38.77
C GLY A 486 16.80 -43.67 39.11
N VAL A 487 16.11 -42.89 39.95
CA VAL A 487 14.69 -43.12 40.27
C VAL A 487 13.80 -42.95 39.03
N VAL A 488 14.03 -41.93 38.23
CA VAL A 488 13.29 -41.71 36.95
C VAL A 488 13.54 -42.86 35.99
N ALA A 489 14.81 -43.28 35.84
CA ALA A 489 15.19 -44.38 34.97
C ALA A 489 14.55 -45.71 35.39
N GLU A 490 14.59 -46.08 36.69
CA GLU A 490 14.00 -47.32 37.19
C GLU A 490 12.47 -47.32 37.07
N ARG A 491 11.82 -46.19 37.30
CA ARG A 491 10.39 -46.02 37.08
C ARG A 491 10.01 -46.26 35.61
N LEU A 492 10.74 -45.67 34.66
CA LEU A 492 10.54 -45.88 33.23
C LEU A 492 10.77 -47.36 32.86
N ARG A 493 11.89 -47.95 33.29
CA ARG A 493 12.21 -49.36 33.04
C ARG A 493 11.08 -50.29 33.51
N ALA A 494 10.67 -50.12 34.77
CA ALA A 494 9.62 -50.94 35.38
C ALA A 494 8.25 -50.71 34.71
N LYS A 495 7.97 -49.52 34.22
CA LYS A 495 6.75 -49.20 33.50
C LYS A 495 6.70 -49.92 32.14
N VAL A 496 7.78 -49.87 31.36
CA VAL A 496 7.89 -50.61 30.09
C VAL A 496 7.74 -52.11 30.31
N GLU A 497 8.43 -52.70 31.31
CA GLU A 497 8.34 -54.10 31.63
C GLU A 497 6.92 -54.57 32.00
N ARG A 498 6.15 -53.71 32.68
CA ARG A 498 4.78 -54.02 33.17
C ARG A 498 3.69 -53.74 32.16
N THR A 499 3.97 -52.90 31.14
CA THR A 499 2.97 -52.48 30.14
C THR A 499 3.24 -53.19 28.81
N PRO A 500 2.62 -54.35 28.56
CA PRO A 500 2.84 -55.07 27.32
C PRO A 500 2.23 -54.34 26.12
N LEU A 501 2.84 -54.51 24.95
CA LEU A 501 2.31 -53.98 23.68
C LEU A 501 1.25 -54.96 23.14
N GLY A 502 0.11 -54.43 22.66
CA GLY A 502 -0.94 -55.17 21.99
C GLY A 502 -2.14 -55.53 22.89
N GLU A 503 -3.15 -56.19 22.30
CA GLU A 503 -4.40 -56.58 22.95
C GLU A 503 -4.23 -57.72 23.93
N PRO A 504 -5.07 -57.85 24.97
CA PRO A 504 -5.08 -58.97 25.89
C PRO A 504 -5.23 -60.32 25.15
N GLY A 505 -4.23 -61.16 25.24
CA GLY A 505 -4.17 -62.49 24.56
C GLY A 505 -3.22 -62.58 23.37
N ALA A 506 -2.79 -61.44 22.82
CA ALA A 506 -1.77 -61.32 21.79
C ALA A 506 -0.68 -60.32 22.18
N SER A 507 -0.52 -60.03 23.47
CA SER A 507 0.38 -58.98 23.97
C SER A 507 1.84 -59.47 24.03
N MET A 508 2.75 -58.61 23.62
CA MET A 508 4.20 -58.79 23.68
C MET A 508 4.79 -58.05 24.88
N ARG A 509 5.59 -58.73 25.68
CA ARG A 509 6.39 -58.09 26.74
C ARG A 509 7.70 -57.59 26.17
N MET A 510 8.06 -56.37 26.48
CA MET A 510 9.33 -55.76 26.10
C MET A 510 10.01 -55.17 27.33
N THR A 511 11.29 -55.01 27.25
CA THR A 511 12.09 -54.35 28.29
C THR A 511 13.01 -53.31 27.66
N VAL A 512 13.52 -52.43 28.49
CA VAL A 512 14.51 -51.43 28.09
C VAL A 512 15.72 -51.50 29.01
N SER A 513 16.89 -51.31 28.45
CA SER A 513 18.12 -51.04 29.19
C SER A 513 18.38 -49.57 29.23
N ILE A 514 18.80 -49.03 30.37
CA ILE A 514 18.97 -47.59 30.60
C ILE A 514 20.35 -47.30 31.17
N GLY A 515 21.07 -46.35 30.55
CA GLY A 515 22.29 -45.77 31.10
C GLY A 515 22.01 -44.36 31.60
N ALA A 516 22.47 -44.04 32.80
CA ALA A 516 22.32 -42.73 33.40
C ALA A 516 23.66 -42.08 33.72
N ALA A 517 23.82 -40.81 33.45
CA ALA A 517 25.00 -40.02 33.82
C ALA A 517 24.60 -38.60 34.28
N THR A 518 25.45 -37.99 35.08
CA THR A 518 25.28 -36.62 35.56
C THR A 518 26.47 -35.76 35.17
N ALA A 519 26.23 -34.53 34.76
CA ALA A 519 27.23 -33.56 34.37
C ALA A 519 28.17 -33.25 35.55
N THR A 520 29.45 -33.15 35.26
CA THR A 520 30.47 -32.75 36.22
C THR A 520 31.25 -31.53 35.66
N ALA A 521 31.80 -30.71 36.54
CA ALA A 521 32.59 -29.55 36.16
C ALA A 521 33.84 -29.87 35.31
N SER A 522 34.30 -31.16 35.34
CA SER A 522 35.45 -31.60 34.55
C SER A 522 35.11 -31.97 33.11
N MET A 523 33.84 -32.06 32.76
CA MET A 523 33.41 -32.35 31.38
C MET A 523 33.52 -31.08 30.51
N PRO A 524 34.11 -31.20 29.31
CA PRO A 524 34.30 -30.03 28.44
C PRO A 524 33.00 -29.59 27.75
N GLU A 525 32.10 -30.50 27.45
CA GLU A 525 30.90 -30.29 26.63
C GLU A 525 29.83 -31.36 26.91
N VAL A 526 28.60 -31.09 26.43
CA VAL A 526 27.46 -32.00 26.62
C VAL A 526 27.70 -33.40 25.98
N MET A 527 28.51 -33.46 24.93
CA MET A 527 28.88 -34.74 24.30
C MET A 527 29.65 -35.67 25.23
N ALA A 528 30.41 -35.14 26.19
CA ALA A 528 31.06 -35.95 27.21
C ALA A 528 30.05 -36.59 28.18
N LEU A 529 28.96 -35.90 28.51
CA LEU A 529 27.85 -36.43 29.30
C LEU A 529 27.11 -37.54 28.53
N LEU A 530 26.80 -37.33 27.25
CA LEU A 530 26.20 -38.33 26.37
C LEU A 530 27.05 -39.60 26.31
N LYS A 531 28.36 -39.46 26.12
CA LYS A 531 29.28 -40.58 26.08
C LYS A 531 29.28 -41.41 27.37
N GLN A 532 29.24 -40.71 28.53
CA GLN A 532 29.19 -41.43 29.80
C GLN A 532 27.87 -42.19 30.01
N ALA A 533 26.74 -41.63 29.59
CA ALA A 533 25.47 -42.31 29.65
C ALA A 533 25.41 -43.49 28.69
N ASP A 534 26.00 -43.40 27.50
CA ASP A 534 26.11 -44.49 26.52
C ASP A 534 26.97 -45.65 27.06
N GLU A 535 28.13 -45.34 27.69
CA GLU A 535 28.94 -46.33 28.36
C GLU A 535 28.19 -47.05 29.49
N ALA A 536 27.33 -46.33 30.20
CA ALA A 536 26.46 -46.92 31.22
C ALA A 536 25.36 -47.80 30.60
N LEU A 537 24.74 -47.38 29.49
CA LEU A 537 23.80 -48.21 28.74
C LEU A 537 24.45 -49.50 28.22
N TYR A 538 25.65 -49.41 27.68
CA TYR A 538 26.40 -50.61 27.24
C TYR A 538 26.59 -51.59 28.38
N ARG A 539 26.95 -51.12 29.59
CA ARG A 539 27.07 -51.94 30.78
C ARG A 539 25.75 -52.60 31.19
N ALA A 540 24.63 -51.83 31.12
CA ALA A 540 23.30 -52.39 31.40
C ALA A 540 22.96 -53.56 30.46
N LYS A 541 23.25 -53.40 29.15
CA LYS A 541 23.06 -54.46 28.14
C LYS A 541 23.96 -55.67 28.40
N PHE A 542 25.23 -55.41 28.72
CA PHE A 542 26.22 -56.51 29.01
C PHE A 542 25.87 -57.33 30.27
N LEU A 543 25.39 -56.67 31.32
CA LEU A 543 25.04 -57.29 32.58
C LEU A 543 23.72 -58.09 32.56
N GLY A 544 23.08 -58.25 31.41
CA GLY A 544 21.86 -59.06 31.21
C GLY A 544 20.59 -58.27 30.91
N ARG A 545 20.71 -57.01 30.46
CA ARG A 545 19.58 -56.21 30.04
C ARG A 545 18.51 -55.89 31.10
N ASN A 546 17.40 -55.28 30.72
CA ASN A 546 16.25 -54.91 31.58
C ASN A 546 16.72 -54.33 32.93
N ARG A 547 17.58 -53.32 32.89
CA ARG A 547 18.14 -52.67 34.06
C ARG A 547 18.62 -51.27 33.83
N VAL A 548 18.78 -50.53 34.91
CA VAL A 548 19.44 -49.23 34.94
C VAL A 548 20.89 -49.43 35.39
N ASN A 549 21.82 -48.76 34.67
CA ASN A 549 23.20 -48.64 35.11
C ASN A 549 23.57 -47.15 35.20
N MET A 550 24.19 -46.73 36.28
CA MET A 550 24.63 -45.35 36.50
C MET A 550 26.14 -45.24 36.24
N ALA A 551 26.54 -44.18 35.55
CA ALA A 551 27.94 -43.83 35.38
C ALA A 551 28.58 -43.60 36.75
N ASN A 552 29.79 -44.06 36.96
CA ASN A 552 30.56 -43.95 38.23
C ASN A 552 30.09 -44.84 39.40
N GLN A 553 29.21 -45.82 39.18
CA GLN A 553 29.14 -46.91 40.15
C GLN A 553 30.40 -47.75 40.08
N PRO A 554 31.12 -48.04 41.24
CA PRO A 554 32.21 -48.99 41.23
C PRO A 554 31.69 -50.34 40.75
N PRO A 555 32.51 -51.13 40.02
CA PRO A 555 32.11 -52.49 39.64
C PRO A 555 31.69 -53.25 40.90
N PHE A 556 30.50 -53.86 40.89
CA PHE A 556 30.02 -54.65 41.98
C PHE A 556 31.16 -55.64 42.40
N ALA A 557 31.62 -55.44 43.63
CA ALA A 557 32.49 -56.47 44.25
C ALA A 557 31.72 -57.78 44.20
N SER A 558 32.17 -58.72 43.33
CA SER A 558 31.72 -60.11 43.36
C SER A 558 31.93 -60.63 44.76
N HIS A 559 30.85 -60.75 45.53
CA HIS A 559 30.86 -61.53 46.72
C HIS A 559 31.11 -62.98 46.23
N CYS A 560 32.40 -63.39 46.18
CA CYS A 560 32.76 -64.76 46.25
C CYS A 560 32.29 -65.24 47.62
N VAL A 561 31.14 -65.88 47.68
CA VAL A 561 30.80 -66.74 48.80
C VAL A 561 31.79 -67.89 48.72
N ALA A 562 32.81 -67.84 49.54
CA ALA A 562 33.64 -69.04 49.86
C ALA A 562 32.71 -70.02 50.56
N ALA A 563 32.47 -71.15 49.88
CA ALA A 563 31.89 -72.32 50.50
C ALA A 563 32.98 -72.97 51.37
N GLU A 564 32.75 -73.00 52.65
CA GLU A 564 33.27 -74.05 53.54
C GLU A 564 32.24 -75.18 53.69
#